data_f806f285a54d254c34c2bfa9d7d6814f
#
_entry.id   f806f285a54d254c34c2bfa9d7d6814f
#
_cell.length_a   1.000
_cell.length_b   1.000
_cell.length_c   1.000
_cell.angle_alpha   90.00
_cell.angle_beta   90.00
_cell.angle_gamma   90.00
#
_symmetry.space_group_name_H-M   'P 1'
#
loop_
_entity.id
_entity.type
_entity.pdbx_description
1 polymer ?
#
loop_
_entity_poly.entity_id
_entity_poly.type
_entity_poly.pdbx_seq_one_letter_code
_entity_poly.pdbx_strand_id
1 'polypeptide(L)'
;SRNRFYTHFNNHFCEYDPAVGAFTFHAETVPRMTMGMTEDDDGRIWSVTYPDSAVACYDPATGAFRDYGSVYAQNWPQYQRSVAADDTGWVYFAVGNTASQIVALEPESGQALPLLAEGQRRQGTASVYRDEDGAVYGLPLAGGEDGDTWLRLYEGRAENIGPHVSRRPKPIITGSQGLFHRDFPDGARLVECDTVEKRLVVDDADGNRRELTFEYTSEGAHMMGLAAAPDGTICGGTAFPMRFFRYDPVADDWTNRASFNQWNTVRVHEDRFFVGGYTGGFLLEWDPASAWEQTSKEGGKGQN
;
A
#
# COMPACT_ATOMS: atom_id res chain seq x y z
N SER A 1 -8.22 -16.12 4.30
CA SER A 1 -7.30 -16.89 4.23
C SER A 1 -6.80 -17.88 5.25
N ARG A 2 -7.61 -18.77 5.78
CA ARG A 2 -7.20 -19.94 6.58
C ARG A 2 -6.18 -19.63 7.71
N ASN A 3 -6.16 -18.41 8.25
CA ASN A 3 -5.19 -17.94 9.23
C ASN A 3 -3.72 -18.10 8.77
N ARG A 4 -3.47 -17.93 7.48
CA ARG A 4 -2.14 -17.92 6.87
C ARG A 4 -1.73 -16.51 6.50
N PHE A 5 -0.45 -16.27 6.47
CA PHE A 5 0.13 -15.05 5.94
C PHE A 5 0.76 -15.32 4.58
N TYR A 6 0.46 -14.47 3.61
CA TYR A 6 0.99 -14.57 2.26
C TYR A 6 1.80 -13.34 1.91
N THR A 7 2.90 -13.54 1.22
CA THR A 7 3.75 -12.47 0.71
C THR A 7 4.40 -12.87 -0.61
N HIS A 8 4.66 -11.86 -1.46
CA HIS A 8 5.45 -12.03 -2.67
C HIS A 8 6.50 -10.93 -2.69
N PHE A 9 7.70 -11.25 -2.27
CA PHE A 9 8.79 -10.30 -2.09
C PHE A 9 10.05 -10.78 -2.80
N ASN A 10 10.74 -9.84 -3.48
CA ASN A 10 11.89 -10.10 -4.30
C ASN A 10 11.58 -11.19 -5.34
N ASN A 11 12.13 -12.37 -5.21
CA ASN A 11 11.94 -13.49 -6.13
C ASN A 11 11.18 -14.67 -5.51
N HIS A 12 10.44 -14.45 -4.42
CA HIS A 12 9.70 -15.52 -3.74
C HIS A 12 8.26 -15.14 -3.44
N PHE A 13 7.35 -16.02 -3.83
CA PHE A 13 6.00 -16.08 -3.26
C PHE A 13 6.03 -17.06 -2.09
N CYS A 14 5.47 -16.68 -0.95
CA CYS A 14 5.53 -17.47 0.27
C CYS A 14 4.18 -17.54 0.98
N GLU A 15 3.90 -18.68 1.61
CA GLU A 15 2.88 -18.86 2.64
C GLU A 15 3.56 -19.13 3.98
N TYR A 16 3.17 -18.40 5.01
CA TYR A 16 3.61 -18.61 6.40
C TYR A 16 2.44 -19.07 7.25
N ASP A 17 2.63 -20.13 8.01
CA ASP A 17 1.68 -20.63 8.97
C ASP A 17 2.07 -20.21 10.40
N PRO A 18 1.35 -19.28 11.01
CA PRO A 18 1.65 -18.86 12.38
C PRO A 18 1.38 -19.97 13.43
N ALA A 19 0.54 -20.97 13.14
CA ALA A 19 0.27 -22.06 14.06
C ALA A 19 1.45 -23.03 14.21
N VAL A 20 2.23 -23.18 13.14
CA VAL A 20 3.47 -24.00 13.16
C VAL A 20 4.73 -23.15 13.23
N GLY A 21 4.63 -21.84 13.06
CA GLY A 21 5.76 -20.92 13.13
C GLY A 21 6.74 -21.07 11.96
N ALA A 22 6.26 -21.47 10.77
CA ALA A 22 7.13 -21.78 9.63
C ALA A 22 6.51 -21.37 8.29
N PHE A 23 7.36 -21.20 7.28
CA PHE A 23 6.92 -21.13 5.89
C PHE A 23 6.53 -22.53 5.42
N THR A 24 5.26 -22.69 5.03
CA THR A 24 4.68 -23.96 4.57
C THR A 24 4.68 -24.09 3.06
N PHE A 25 4.83 -22.98 2.36
CA PHE A 25 5.00 -22.97 0.91
C PHE A 25 5.93 -21.82 0.50
N HIS A 26 6.74 -22.06 -0.52
CA HIS A 26 7.45 -21.01 -1.25
C HIS A 26 7.66 -21.43 -2.71
N ALA A 27 7.60 -20.46 -3.62
CA ALA A 27 7.92 -20.65 -5.03
C ALA A 27 8.83 -19.52 -5.49
N GLU A 28 9.87 -19.85 -6.22
CA GLU A 28 10.77 -18.87 -6.82
C GLU A 28 10.16 -18.31 -8.11
N THR A 29 10.29 -17.02 -8.29
CA THR A 29 9.87 -16.26 -9.48
C THR A 29 11.03 -15.42 -9.98
N VAL A 30 10.88 -14.73 -11.12
CA VAL A 30 11.83 -13.65 -11.46
C VAL A 30 11.74 -12.54 -10.40
N PRO A 31 12.83 -11.80 -10.13
CA PRO A 31 12.82 -10.72 -9.14
C PRO A 31 11.73 -9.67 -9.41
N ARG A 32 10.80 -9.53 -8.49
CA ARG A 32 9.70 -8.57 -8.55
C ARG A 32 9.11 -8.36 -7.16
N MET A 33 8.38 -7.30 -7.02
CA MET A 33 7.79 -6.90 -5.75
C MET A 33 6.28 -6.84 -5.89
N THR A 34 5.55 -7.51 -5.02
CA THR A 34 4.10 -7.38 -5.01
C THR A 34 3.69 -5.95 -4.67
N MET A 35 2.71 -5.45 -5.40
CA MET A 35 2.09 -4.15 -5.14
C MET A 35 0.63 -4.30 -4.73
N GLY A 36 0.04 -5.46 -4.96
CA GLY A 36 -1.31 -5.79 -4.54
C GLY A 36 -1.51 -7.29 -4.48
N MET A 37 -2.25 -7.73 -3.47
CA MET A 37 -2.68 -9.12 -3.31
C MET A 37 -4.16 -9.16 -2.97
N THR A 38 -4.83 -10.21 -3.42
CA THR A 38 -6.23 -10.47 -3.07
C THR A 38 -6.46 -11.97 -2.94
N GLU A 39 -7.52 -12.34 -2.25
CA GLU A 39 -8.07 -13.69 -2.20
C GLU A 39 -9.37 -13.71 -3.00
N ASP A 40 -9.58 -14.73 -3.82
CA ASP A 40 -10.84 -14.94 -4.50
C ASP A 40 -11.79 -15.84 -3.68
N ASP A 41 -13.00 -16.06 -4.18
CA ASP A 41 -14.04 -16.83 -3.48
C ASP A 41 -13.69 -18.33 -3.34
N ASP A 42 -12.80 -18.86 -4.16
CA ASP A 42 -12.25 -20.22 -4.05
C ASP A 42 -11.10 -20.30 -3.03
N GLY A 43 -10.67 -19.15 -2.48
CA GLY A 43 -9.57 -19.07 -1.53
C GLY A 43 -8.19 -19.08 -2.17
N ARG A 44 -8.10 -18.84 -3.48
CA ARG A 44 -6.81 -18.68 -4.18
C ARG A 44 -6.26 -17.30 -3.90
N ILE A 45 -4.96 -17.21 -3.76
CA ILE A 45 -4.23 -15.97 -3.47
C ILE A 45 -3.59 -15.44 -4.74
N TRP A 46 -3.98 -14.26 -5.14
CA TRP A 46 -3.49 -13.57 -6.33
C TRP A 46 -2.50 -12.47 -5.93
N SER A 47 -1.39 -12.43 -6.64
CA SER A 47 -0.34 -11.40 -6.45
C SER A 47 -0.07 -10.71 -7.78
N VAL A 48 -0.11 -9.38 -7.79
CA VAL A 48 0.24 -8.54 -8.94
C VAL A 48 1.45 -7.69 -8.61
N THR A 49 2.45 -7.68 -9.46
CA THR A 49 3.79 -7.21 -9.13
C THR A 49 4.28 -6.06 -10.00
N TYR A 50 5.10 -5.21 -9.39
CA TYR A 50 5.93 -4.19 -10.04
C TYR A 50 7.18 -4.86 -10.63
N PRO A 51 7.75 -4.42 -11.75
CA PRO A 51 7.39 -3.21 -12.52
C PRO A 51 6.52 -3.45 -13.75
N ASP A 52 6.21 -4.69 -14.10
CA ASP A 52 5.73 -5.09 -15.42
C ASP A 52 4.38 -5.85 -15.39
N SER A 53 3.59 -5.67 -14.34
CA SER A 53 2.29 -6.33 -14.16
C SER A 53 2.37 -7.85 -14.31
N ALA A 54 3.36 -8.47 -13.68
CA ALA A 54 3.37 -9.91 -13.60
C ALA A 54 2.38 -10.40 -12.54
N VAL A 55 1.73 -11.51 -12.83
CA VAL A 55 0.68 -12.08 -11.98
C VAL A 55 1.08 -13.49 -11.57
N ALA A 56 0.88 -13.81 -10.30
CA ALA A 56 0.99 -15.15 -9.77
C ALA A 56 -0.26 -15.52 -8.98
N CYS A 57 -0.61 -16.80 -9.00
CA CYS A 57 -1.72 -17.37 -8.27
C CYS A 57 -1.25 -18.59 -7.47
N TYR A 58 -1.64 -18.65 -6.21
CA TYR A 58 -1.43 -19.79 -5.34
C TYR A 58 -2.76 -20.30 -4.79
N ASP A 59 -2.97 -21.58 -4.88
CA ASP A 59 -4.12 -22.27 -4.29
C ASP A 59 -3.70 -22.99 -3.01
N PRO A 60 -4.05 -22.47 -1.83
CA PRO A 60 -3.70 -23.08 -0.56
C PRO A 60 -4.42 -24.42 -0.29
N ALA A 61 -5.48 -24.74 -1.03
CA ALA A 61 -6.21 -25.99 -0.87
C ALA A 61 -5.48 -27.18 -1.51
N THR A 62 -4.84 -26.91 -2.64
CA THR A 62 -4.15 -27.93 -3.45
C THR A 62 -2.63 -27.80 -3.41
N GLY A 63 -2.10 -26.65 -2.99
CA GLY A 63 -0.69 -26.31 -3.09
C GLY A 63 -0.25 -25.95 -4.51
N ALA A 64 -1.19 -25.79 -5.45
CA ALA A 64 -0.87 -25.45 -6.82
C ALA A 64 -0.42 -23.99 -6.92
N PHE A 65 0.65 -23.77 -7.65
CA PHE A 65 1.18 -22.44 -7.94
C PHE A 65 1.29 -22.22 -9.44
N ARG A 66 0.77 -21.10 -9.92
CA ARG A 66 0.87 -20.70 -11.32
C ARG A 66 1.45 -19.29 -11.43
N ASP A 67 2.54 -19.18 -12.16
CA ASP A 67 3.13 -17.90 -12.57
C ASP A 67 2.71 -17.61 -14.01
N TYR A 68 1.94 -16.53 -14.20
CA TYR A 68 1.48 -16.08 -15.53
C TYR A 68 2.54 -15.23 -16.25
N GLY A 69 3.61 -14.83 -15.53
CA GLY A 69 4.57 -13.87 -16.04
C GLY A 69 3.98 -12.47 -16.16
N SER A 70 4.62 -11.63 -16.97
CA SER A 70 4.14 -10.28 -17.28
C SER A 70 2.95 -10.39 -18.24
N VAL A 71 1.78 -9.92 -17.80
CA VAL A 71 0.52 -10.04 -18.55
C VAL A 71 0.09 -8.72 -19.20
N TYR A 72 0.67 -7.60 -18.78
CA TYR A 72 0.40 -6.29 -19.34
C TYR A 72 1.63 -5.40 -19.24
N ALA A 73 1.99 -4.70 -20.30
CA ALA A 73 3.14 -3.80 -20.33
C ALA A 73 2.78 -2.40 -20.83
N GLN A 74 3.43 -1.40 -20.27
CA GLN A 74 3.49 -0.04 -20.76
C GLN A 74 4.96 0.34 -21.00
N ASN A 75 5.19 1.49 -21.61
CA ASN A 75 6.56 2.00 -21.87
C ASN A 75 7.31 2.41 -20.60
N TRP A 76 6.64 2.43 -19.44
CA TRP A 76 7.19 2.84 -18.15
C TRP A 76 6.94 1.78 -17.10
N PRO A 77 7.79 1.68 -16.05
CA PRO A 77 7.48 0.87 -14.88
C PRO A 77 6.12 1.24 -14.29
N GLN A 78 5.34 0.24 -13.93
CA GLN A 78 3.94 0.39 -13.55
C GLN A 78 3.74 0.01 -12.10
N TYR A 79 2.86 0.75 -11.42
CA TYR A 79 2.46 0.45 -10.05
C TYR A 79 1.05 -0.15 -10.05
N GLN A 80 0.93 -1.40 -9.59
CA GLN A 80 -0.32 -2.16 -9.50
C GLN A 80 -0.80 -2.18 -8.05
N ARG A 81 -1.43 -1.09 -7.60
CA ARG A 81 -1.71 -0.88 -6.17
C ARG A 81 -3.01 -1.51 -5.67
N SER A 82 -3.87 -1.94 -6.54
CA SER A 82 -5.11 -2.61 -6.17
C SER A 82 -5.40 -3.76 -7.11
N VAL A 83 -5.88 -4.85 -6.53
CA VAL A 83 -6.29 -6.07 -7.22
C VAL A 83 -7.52 -6.62 -6.53
N ALA A 84 -8.45 -7.15 -7.30
CA ALA A 84 -9.67 -7.77 -6.81
C ALA A 84 -10.13 -8.86 -7.78
N ALA A 85 -10.85 -9.86 -7.28
CA ALA A 85 -11.50 -10.87 -8.09
C ALA A 85 -13.02 -10.72 -8.00
N ASP A 86 -13.76 -10.94 -9.09
CA ASP A 86 -15.22 -11.06 -9.05
C ASP A 86 -15.65 -12.49 -8.64
N ASP A 87 -16.96 -12.70 -8.43
CA ASP A 87 -17.50 -14.01 -8.00
C ASP A 87 -17.50 -15.07 -9.12
N THR A 88 -17.16 -14.69 -10.34
CA THR A 88 -16.94 -15.60 -11.46
C THR A 88 -15.49 -16.04 -11.61
N GLY A 89 -14.61 -15.47 -10.79
CA GLY A 89 -13.19 -15.80 -10.73
C GLY A 89 -12.29 -14.95 -11.64
N TRP A 90 -12.83 -13.99 -12.39
CA TRP A 90 -11.99 -13.03 -13.12
C TRP A 90 -11.24 -12.11 -12.16
N VAL A 91 -10.00 -11.81 -12.48
CA VAL A 91 -9.13 -10.98 -11.66
C VAL A 91 -8.87 -9.64 -12.33
N TYR A 92 -9.06 -8.56 -11.60
CA TYR A 92 -8.86 -7.19 -12.07
C TYR A 92 -7.77 -6.52 -11.26
N PHE A 93 -6.91 -5.79 -11.95
CA PHE A 93 -5.92 -4.97 -11.27
C PHE A 93 -5.78 -3.60 -11.93
N ALA A 94 -5.51 -2.64 -11.08
CA ALA A 94 -5.35 -1.25 -11.48
C ALA A 94 -3.87 -0.91 -11.68
N VAL A 95 -3.57 -0.28 -12.79
CA VAL A 95 -2.24 0.12 -13.20
C VAL A 95 -2.16 1.64 -13.26
N GLY A 96 -1.01 2.19 -13.01
CA GLY A 96 -0.70 3.60 -13.20
C GLY A 96 0.78 3.78 -13.02
N ASN A 97 1.09 4.89 -13.26
CA ASN A 97 1.61 6.10 -12.71
C ASN A 97 1.48 7.23 -13.76
N THR A 98 1.93 6.97 -14.99
CA THR A 98 1.90 7.94 -16.10
C THR A 98 0.55 7.92 -16.80
N ALA A 99 0.02 6.72 -17.09
CA ALA A 99 -1.27 6.54 -17.69
C ALA A 99 -2.00 5.37 -17.03
N SER A 100 -3.12 5.66 -16.42
CA SER A 100 -3.93 4.68 -15.73
C SER A 100 -4.50 3.61 -16.67
N GLN A 101 -4.65 2.39 -16.16
CA GLN A 101 -5.35 1.31 -16.83
C GLN A 101 -5.99 0.39 -15.80
N ILE A 102 -7.07 -0.27 -16.17
CA ILE A 102 -7.64 -1.41 -15.48
C ILE A 102 -7.50 -2.60 -16.40
N VAL A 103 -6.94 -3.68 -15.88
CA VAL A 103 -6.70 -4.89 -16.65
C VAL A 103 -7.50 -6.02 -16.02
N ALA A 104 -8.26 -6.75 -16.85
CA ALA A 104 -8.91 -8.00 -16.49
C ALA A 104 -8.05 -9.18 -16.94
N LEU A 105 -7.88 -10.16 -16.07
CA LEU A 105 -7.19 -11.42 -16.34
C LEU A 105 -8.19 -12.57 -16.26
N GLU A 106 -8.25 -13.37 -17.31
CA GLU A 106 -8.95 -14.65 -17.30
C GLU A 106 -8.01 -15.75 -16.76
N PRO A 107 -8.34 -16.38 -15.63
CA PRO A 107 -7.41 -17.31 -14.98
C PRO A 107 -7.11 -18.57 -15.79
N GLU A 108 -8.06 -19.09 -16.55
CA GLU A 108 -7.86 -20.34 -17.28
C GLU A 108 -6.90 -20.16 -18.45
N SER A 109 -7.17 -19.20 -19.32
CA SER A 109 -6.33 -18.93 -20.49
C SER A 109 -5.08 -18.11 -20.17
N GLY A 110 -5.12 -17.29 -19.11
CA GLY A 110 -4.09 -16.29 -18.81
C GLY A 110 -4.18 -15.06 -19.71
N GLN A 111 -5.29 -14.88 -20.44
CA GLN A 111 -5.49 -13.72 -21.29
C GLN A 111 -5.76 -12.47 -20.44
N ALA A 112 -5.00 -11.42 -20.71
CA ALA A 112 -5.19 -10.12 -20.08
C ALA A 112 -5.83 -9.12 -21.06
N LEU A 113 -6.86 -8.42 -20.58
CA LEU A 113 -7.66 -7.47 -21.37
C LEU A 113 -7.58 -6.08 -20.73
N PRO A 114 -6.98 -5.08 -21.38
CA PRO A 114 -7.07 -3.70 -20.92
C PRO A 114 -8.50 -3.17 -21.13
N LEU A 115 -9.12 -2.63 -20.08
CA LEU A 115 -10.53 -2.26 -20.07
C LEU A 115 -10.78 -0.77 -20.30
N LEU A 116 -9.81 0.12 -20.01
CA LEU A 116 -9.96 1.54 -20.26
C LEU A 116 -9.57 1.86 -21.71
N ALA A 117 -10.51 2.47 -22.45
CA ALA A 117 -10.19 3.09 -23.72
C ALA A 117 -9.22 4.26 -23.52
N GLU A 118 -8.46 4.65 -24.56
CA GLU A 118 -7.43 5.68 -24.46
C GLU A 118 -7.97 7.02 -23.91
N GLY A 119 -9.18 7.41 -24.30
CA GLY A 119 -9.83 8.63 -23.80
C GLY A 119 -10.28 8.58 -22.34
N GLN A 120 -10.32 7.41 -21.72
CA GLN A 120 -10.69 7.21 -20.32
C GLN A 120 -9.47 7.18 -19.39
N ARG A 121 -8.29 6.94 -19.94
CA ARG A 121 -7.05 6.88 -19.18
C ARG A 121 -6.69 8.26 -18.62
N ARG A 122 -6.10 8.28 -17.45
CA ARG A 122 -5.71 9.50 -16.73
C ARG A 122 -4.25 9.43 -16.31
N GLN A 123 -3.63 10.56 -16.12
CA GLN A 123 -2.34 10.62 -15.45
C GLN A 123 -2.55 10.24 -13.99
N GLY A 124 -1.83 9.22 -13.53
CA GLY A 124 -1.95 8.65 -12.19
C GLY A 124 -2.29 7.17 -12.23
N THR A 125 -2.81 6.66 -11.14
CA THR A 125 -3.12 5.24 -10.96
C THR A 125 -4.63 5.03 -10.89
N ALA A 126 -5.15 4.06 -11.62
CA ALA A 126 -6.52 3.59 -11.47
C ALA A 126 -6.72 2.90 -10.09
N SER A 127 -7.95 2.60 -9.75
CA SER A 127 -8.27 1.79 -8.58
C SER A 127 -9.33 0.76 -8.89
N VAL A 128 -9.26 -0.38 -8.22
CA VAL A 128 -10.29 -1.43 -8.24
C VAL A 128 -10.54 -1.95 -6.83
N TYR A 129 -11.76 -2.39 -6.56
CA TYR A 129 -12.11 -3.10 -5.32
C TYR A 129 -13.32 -4.02 -5.55
N ARG A 130 -13.39 -5.09 -4.78
CA ARG A 130 -14.55 -5.99 -4.71
C ARG A 130 -15.62 -5.39 -3.81
N ASP A 131 -16.88 -5.37 -4.25
CA ASP A 131 -18.01 -4.97 -3.41
C ASP A 131 -18.85 -6.21 -2.99
N GLU A 132 -19.84 -5.99 -2.14
CA GLU A 132 -20.66 -7.04 -1.51
C GLU A 132 -21.54 -7.81 -2.51
N ASP A 133 -21.82 -7.23 -3.67
CA ASP A 133 -22.61 -7.85 -4.75
C ASP A 133 -21.85 -8.85 -5.62
N GLY A 134 -20.60 -9.10 -5.29
CA GLY A 134 -19.74 -10.03 -6.04
C GLY A 134 -19.06 -9.44 -7.26
N ALA A 135 -19.40 -8.22 -7.66
CA ALA A 135 -18.70 -7.52 -8.74
C ALA A 135 -17.49 -6.73 -8.24
N VAL A 136 -16.59 -6.42 -9.14
CA VAL A 136 -15.50 -5.48 -8.90
C VAL A 136 -15.88 -4.11 -9.45
N TYR A 137 -15.48 -3.06 -8.74
CA TYR A 137 -15.72 -1.68 -9.13
C TYR A 137 -14.40 -0.96 -9.30
N GLY A 138 -14.33 -0.09 -10.30
CA GLY A 138 -13.11 0.60 -10.63
C GLY A 138 -13.29 2.07 -11.00
N LEU A 139 -12.25 2.84 -10.74
CA LEU A 139 -12.11 4.23 -11.20
C LEU A 139 -10.87 4.35 -12.08
N PRO A 140 -10.95 5.10 -13.19
CA PRO A 140 -9.78 5.43 -14.00
C PRO A 140 -8.70 6.20 -13.27
N LEU A 141 -9.04 6.91 -12.17
CA LEU A 141 -8.11 7.60 -11.31
C LEU A 141 -8.47 7.34 -9.83
N ALA A 142 -7.52 6.81 -9.07
CA ALA A 142 -7.68 6.59 -7.63
C ALA A 142 -7.85 7.93 -6.89
N GLY A 143 -8.87 8.02 -6.03
CA GLY A 143 -9.16 9.25 -5.30
C GLY A 143 -9.79 10.35 -6.16
N GLY A 144 -10.35 9.99 -7.30
CA GLY A 144 -11.14 10.90 -8.13
C GLY A 144 -12.27 11.56 -7.34
N GLU A 145 -12.65 12.77 -7.78
CA GLU A 145 -13.68 13.57 -7.10
C GLU A 145 -15.09 13.02 -7.28
N ASP A 146 -16.02 13.49 -6.46
CA ASP A 146 -17.44 13.21 -6.60
C ASP A 146 -17.94 13.58 -8.01
N GLY A 147 -18.45 12.58 -8.73
CA GLY A 147 -18.91 12.75 -10.10
C GLY A 147 -18.12 11.95 -11.13
N ASP A 148 -17.03 11.32 -10.73
CA ASP A 148 -16.30 10.43 -11.62
C ASP A 148 -17.16 9.23 -12.05
N THR A 149 -16.98 8.85 -13.29
CA THR A 149 -17.70 7.69 -13.83
C THR A 149 -17.08 6.41 -13.32
N TRP A 150 -17.78 5.73 -12.45
CA TRP A 150 -17.43 4.40 -12.00
C TRP A 150 -17.66 3.36 -13.07
N LEU A 151 -16.84 2.34 -13.05
CA LEU A 151 -16.94 1.16 -13.86
C LEU A 151 -17.37 -0.02 -12.97
N ARG A 152 -18.40 -0.73 -13.37
CA ARG A 152 -18.68 -2.07 -12.89
C ARG A 152 -17.89 -3.06 -13.75
N LEU A 153 -17.09 -3.88 -13.11
CA LEU A 153 -16.19 -4.85 -13.75
C LEU A 153 -16.71 -6.25 -13.41
N TYR A 154 -17.09 -7.00 -14.44
CA TYR A 154 -17.69 -8.29 -14.25
C TYR A 154 -17.49 -9.18 -15.48
N GLU A 155 -17.12 -10.45 -15.30
CA GLU A 155 -16.83 -11.39 -16.39
C GLU A 155 -15.88 -10.82 -17.45
N GLY A 156 -14.82 -10.14 -17.01
CA GLY A 156 -13.82 -9.55 -17.89
C GLY A 156 -14.27 -8.30 -18.65
N ARG A 157 -15.41 -7.73 -18.33
CA ARG A 157 -15.99 -6.55 -19.00
C ARG A 157 -16.05 -5.36 -18.08
N ALA A 158 -16.12 -4.16 -18.67
CA ALA A 158 -16.32 -2.90 -17.97
C ALA A 158 -17.59 -2.21 -18.45
N GLU A 159 -18.45 -1.83 -17.52
CA GLU A 159 -19.66 -1.06 -17.76
C GLU A 159 -19.60 0.27 -17.01
N ASN A 160 -19.89 1.38 -17.71
CA ASN A 160 -20.02 2.68 -17.06
C ASN A 160 -21.34 2.76 -16.29
N ILE A 161 -21.29 3.05 -15.00
CA ILE A 161 -22.45 3.07 -14.12
C ILE A 161 -22.73 4.44 -13.49
N GLY A 162 -21.90 5.44 -13.77
CA GLY A 162 -22.02 6.74 -13.12
C GLY A 162 -21.55 6.72 -11.67
N PRO A 163 -22.11 7.60 -10.82
CA PRO A 163 -21.73 7.66 -9.41
C PRO A 163 -22.02 6.34 -8.68
N HIS A 164 -21.07 5.89 -7.87
CA HIS A 164 -21.18 4.68 -7.07
C HIS A 164 -20.68 4.93 -5.66
N VAL A 165 -21.40 4.39 -4.68
CA VAL A 165 -21.02 4.45 -3.27
C VAL A 165 -20.51 3.08 -2.85
N SER A 166 -19.23 3.01 -2.52
CA SER A 166 -18.64 1.78 -2.00
C SER A 166 -19.23 1.37 -0.66
N ARG A 167 -19.62 0.12 -0.54
CA ARG A 167 -20.02 -0.52 0.73
C ARG A 167 -18.86 -1.14 1.47
N ARG A 168 -17.70 -1.14 0.83
CA ARG A 168 -16.46 -1.67 1.42
C ARG A 168 -16.10 -0.94 2.71
N PRO A 169 -15.79 -1.67 3.79
CA PRO A 169 -15.32 -1.05 5.02
C PRO A 169 -13.99 -0.30 4.77
N LYS A 170 -13.82 0.85 5.42
CA LYS A 170 -12.57 1.61 5.34
C LYS A 170 -11.41 0.78 5.89
N PRO A 171 -10.22 0.84 5.28
CA PRO A 171 -9.06 0.14 5.82
C PRO A 171 -8.71 0.66 7.22
N ILE A 172 -8.23 -0.23 8.09
CA ILE A 172 -7.83 0.10 9.46
C ILE A 172 -6.58 0.98 9.44
N ILE A 173 -5.66 0.67 8.53
CA ILE A 173 -4.41 1.42 8.36
C ILE A 173 -4.50 2.20 7.06
N THR A 174 -4.51 3.51 7.17
CA THR A 174 -4.54 4.40 6.01
C THR A 174 -3.22 4.30 5.25
N GLY A 175 -3.30 4.20 3.91
CA GLY A 175 -2.14 4.13 3.04
C GLY A 175 -1.47 2.76 2.96
N SER A 176 -2.01 1.75 3.64
CA SER A 176 -1.56 0.38 3.47
C SER A 176 -1.88 -0.16 2.07
N GLN A 177 -0.97 -0.96 1.55
CA GLN A 177 -1.14 -1.70 0.29
C GLN A 177 -1.60 -3.14 0.53
N GLY A 178 -1.76 -3.55 1.79
CA GLY A 178 -2.18 -4.89 2.18
C GLY A 178 -3.68 -5.01 2.45
N LEU A 179 -4.16 -6.24 2.43
CA LEU A 179 -5.47 -6.61 2.96
C LEU A 179 -5.35 -6.82 4.47
N PHE A 180 -6.23 -6.16 5.22
CA PHE A 180 -6.32 -6.33 6.66
C PHE A 180 -7.68 -6.87 7.01
N HIS A 181 -7.70 -8.07 7.55
CA HIS A 181 -8.89 -8.63 8.14
C HIS A 181 -9.11 -7.97 9.50
N ARG A 182 -10.32 -7.47 9.72
CA ARG A 182 -10.71 -6.85 10.99
C ARG A 182 -11.35 -7.83 11.93
N ASP A 183 -12.08 -8.78 11.37
CA ASP A 183 -12.86 -9.74 12.12
C ASP A 183 -12.10 -11.06 12.19
N PHE A 184 -11.99 -11.60 13.40
CA PHE A 184 -11.27 -12.85 13.68
C PHE A 184 -12.27 -14.01 13.86
N PRO A 185 -11.81 -15.27 13.63
CA PRO A 185 -12.69 -16.44 13.73
C PRO A 185 -13.33 -16.67 15.10
N ASP A 186 -12.73 -16.13 16.15
CA ASP A 186 -13.26 -16.20 17.53
C ASP A 186 -14.30 -15.12 17.85
N GLY A 187 -14.66 -14.29 16.87
CA GLY A 187 -15.59 -13.19 17.02
C GLY A 187 -14.95 -11.87 17.50
N ALA A 188 -13.67 -11.85 17.77
CA ALA A 188 -12.95 -10.62 18.09
C ALA A 188 -12.79 -9.73 16.86
N ARG A 189 -12.58 -8.43 17.08
CA ARG A 189 -12.41 -7.45 16.00
C ARG A 189 -11.25 -6.51 16.25
N LEU A 190 -10.36 -6.38 15.27
CA LEU A 190 -9.29 -5.38 15.30
C LEU A 190 -9.87 -3.99 15.01
N VAL A 191 -9.73 -3.08 15.97
CA VAL A 191 -10.19 -1.69 15.87
C VAL A 191 -9.08 -0.79 15.35
N GLU A 192 -7.87 -0.93 15.90
CA GLU A 192 -6.70 -0.12 15.58
C GLU A 192 -5.41 -0.97 15.65
N CYS A 193 -4.48 -0.69 14.77
CA CYS A 193 -3.12 -1.22 14.82
C CYS A 193 -2.13 -0.08 14.57
N ASP A 194 -1.43 0.34 15.62
CA ASP A 194 -0.34 1.31 15.52
C ASP A 194 0.99 0.58 15.73
N THR A 195 1.70 0.39 14.62
CA THR A 195 2.99 -0.31 14.64
C THR A 195 4.14 0.57 15.12
N VAL A 196 3.96 1.89 15.15
CA VAL A 196 4.97 2.83 15.65
C VAL A 196 4.90 2.89 17.17
N GLU A 197 3.70 3.05 17.71
CA GLU A 197 3.45 3.07 19.15
C GLU A 197 3.34 1.64 19.73
N LYS A 198 3.46 0.62 18.89
CA LYS A 198 3.40 -0.80 19.25
C LYS A 198 2.13 -1.15 20.02
N ARG A 199 1.01 -0.64 19.53
CA ARG A 199 -0.30 -0.73 20.18
C ARG A 199 -1.34 -1.37 19.26
N LEU A 200 -2.12 -2.29 19.84
CA LEU A 200 -3.30 -2.87 19.22
C LEU A 200 -4.54 -2.54 20.05
N VAL A 201 -5.62 -2.19 19.38
CA VAL A 201 -6.95 -2.08 20.01
C VAL A 201 -7.86 -3.13 19.41
N VAL A 202 -8.39 -4.00 20.25
CA VAL A 202 -9.24 -5.14 19.86
C VAL A 202 -10.51 -5.10 20.68
N ASP A 203 -11.65 -5.25 20.03
CA ASP A 203 -12.91 -5.59 20.70
C ASP A 203 -13.01 -7.13 20.72
N ASP A 204 -13.26 -7.72 21.90
CA ASP A 204 -13.49 -9.16 22.00
C ASP A 204 -14.89 -9.56 21.48
N ALA A 205 -15.19 -10.86 21.46
CA ALA A 205 -16.48 -11.38 20.97
C ALA A 205 -17.69 -10.84 21.74
N ASP A 206 -17.49 -10.40 22.99
CA ASP A 206 -18.52 -9.80 23.84
C ASP A 206 -18.62 -8.28 23.68
N GLY A 207 -17.77 -7.70 22.84
CA GLY A 207 -17.71 -6.25 22.56
C GLY A 207 -16.88 -5.45 23.58
N ASN A 208 -16.13 -6.09 24.47
CA ASN A 208 -15.27 -5.37 25.40
C ASN A 208 -14.00 -4.94 24.71
N ARG A 209 -13.66 -3.67 24.86
CA ARG A 209 -12.44 -3.10 24.29
C ARG A 209 -11.22 -3.42 25.13
N ARG A 210 -10.18 -3.89 24.46
CA ARG A 210 -8.88 -4.17 25.04
C ARG A 210 -7.80 -3.42 24.28
N GLU A 211 -6.91 -2.79 25.01
CA GLU A 211 -5.68 -2.23 24.47
C GLU A 211 -4.52 -3.16 24.82
N LEU A 212 -3.76 -3.55 23.82
CA LEU A 212 -2.62 -4.45 23.93
C LEU A 212 -1.38 -3.74 23.44
N THR A 213 -0.30 -3.86 24.19
CA THR A 213 1.04 -3.49 23.73
C THR A 213 1.78 -4.73 23.26
N PHE A 214 2.64 -4.57 22.27
CA PHE A 214 3.46 -5.65 21.75
C PHE A 214 4.89 -5.20 21.52
N GLU A 215 5.81 -6.13 21.60
CA GLU A 215 7.22 -5.87 21.35
C GLU A 215 7.63 -6.57 20.05
N TYR A 216 8.39 -5.86 19.23
CA TYR A 216 9.06 -6.44 18.07
C TYR A 216 10.37 -5.71 17.81
N THR A 217 11.31 -6.44 17.22
CA THR A 217 12.53 -5.86 16.69
C THR A 217 12.37 -5.74 15.19
N SER A 218 12.51 -4.53 14.69
CA SER A 218 12.52 -4.27 13.25
C SER A 218 13.93 -3.89 12.80
N GLU A 219 14.20 -4.03 11.53
CA GLU A 219 15.36 -3.38 10.93
C GLU A 219 15.27 -1.88 11.12
N GLY A 220 16.41 -1.22 11.28
CA GLY A 220 16.47 0.22 11.39
C GLY A 220 15.90 0.89 10.13
N ALA A 221 15.25 2.02 10.31
CA ALA A 221 14.79 2.82 9.19
C ALA A 221 15.99 3.30 8.34
N HIS A 222 15.81 3.35 7.01
CA HIS A 222 16.81 3.93 6.12
C HIS A 222 16.96 5.42 6.40
N MET A 223 18.15 5.86 6.77
CA MET A 223 18.47 7.28 6.86
C MET A 223 18.63 7.85 5.46
N MET A 224 17.75 8.77 5.10
CA MET A 224 17.69 9.33 3.75
C MET A 224 18.39 10.68 3.64
N GLY A 225 18.44 11.42 4.73
CA GLY A 225 19.11 12.71 4.79
C GLY A 225 19.56 13.03 6.22
N LEU A 226 20.69 13.66 6.34
CA LEU A 226 21.28 14.09 7.61
C LEU A 226 22.05 15.38 7.43
N ALA A 227 21.83 16.34 8.32
CA ALA A 227 22.61 17.57 8.34
C ALA A 227 22.68 18.17 9.75
N ALA A 228 23.75 18.93 10.02
CA ALA A 228 23.80 19.79 11.18
C ALA A 228 22.83 20.97 10.99
N ALA A 229 22.02 21.22 11.99
CA ALA A 229 21.12 22.35 12.03
C ALA A 229 21.82 23.63 12.47
N PRO A 230 21.29 24.83 12.11
CA PRO A 230 21.83 26.10 12.55
C PRO A 230 21.89 26.26 14.08
N ASP A 231 21.00 25.62 14.81
CA ASP A 231 20.96 25.61 16.27
C ASP A 231 21.98 24.65 16.93
N GLY A 232 22.82 23.99 16.14
CA GLY A 232 23.81 23.02 16.63
C GLY A 232 23.28 21.61 16.83
N THR A 233 21.99 21.36 16.56
CA THR A 233 21.43 20.01 16.59
C THR A 233 21.69 19.26 15.30
N ILE A 234 21.47 17.95 15.32
CA ILE A 234 21.57 17.09 14.13
C ILE A 234 20.16 16.70 13.74
N CYS A 235 19.78 17.02 12.52
CA CYS A 235 18.45 16.72 12.00
C CYS A 235 18.51 15.85 10.76
N GLY A 236 17.49 15.04 10.58
CA GLY A 236 17.40 14.18 9.42
C GLY A 236 16.03 13.58 9.22
N GLY A 237 15.90 12.86 8.13
CA GLY A 237 14.71 12.13 7.79
C GLY A 237 15.01 10.68 7.43
N THR A 238 14.04 9.83 7.66
CA THR A 238 14.12 8.41 7.32
C THR A 238 13.07 8.01 6.29
N ALA A 239 13.29 6.87 5.67
CA ALA A 239 12.27 6.19 4.86
C ALA A 239 11.93 4.85 5.48
N PHE A 240 10.65 4.47 5.40
CA PHE A 240 10.10 3.21 5.86
C PHE A 240 10.50 2.85 7.31
N PRO A 241 9.97 3.57 8.30
CA PRO A 241 8.94 4.63 8.22
C PRO A 241 9.52 6.01 7.87
N MET A 242 8.65 6.87 7.32
CA MET A 242 8.96 8.28 7.05
C MET A 242 8.89 9.05 8.35
N ARG A 243 10.05 9.39 8.89
CA ARG A 243 10.18 10.10 10.16
C ARG A 243 11.11 11.30 10.00
N PHE A 244 10.85 12.33 10.75
CA PHE A 244 11.79 13.41 11.04
C PHE A 244 12.40 13.15 12.40
N PHE A 245 13.70 13.31 12.52
CA PHE A 245 14.38 13.27 13.81
C PHE A 245 15.27 14.48 14.03
N ARG A 246 15.43 14.85 15.28
CA ARG A 246 16.34 15.85 15.78
C ARG A 246 17.09 15.27 16.96
N TYR A 247 18.38 15.39 16.96
CA TYR A 247 19.26 15.00 18.06
C TYR A 247 20.04 16.22 18.55
N ASP A 248 19.95 16.49 19.83
CA ASP A 248 20.78 17.50 20.52
C ASP A 248 21.99 16.81 21.14
N PRO A 249 23.22 16.95 20.58
CA PRO A 249 24.41 16.27 21.09
C PRO A 249 24.92 16.86 22.41
N VAL A 250 24.46 18.03 22.81
CA VAL A 250 24.85 18.66 24.09
C VAL A 250 23.96 18.16 25.21
N ALA A 251 22.65 18.11 24.98
CA ALA A 251 21.68 17.64 25.96
C ALA A 251 21.51 16.13 25.96
N ASP A 252 22.05 15.42 24.95
CA ASP A 252 21.80 14.01 24.69
C ASP A 252 20.29 13.72 24.56
N ASP A 253 19.60 14.61 23.89
CA ASP A 253 18.15 14.54 23.73
C ASP A 253 17.76 14.20 22.30
N TRP A 254 16.79 13.34 22.17
CA TRP A 254 16.31 12.79 20.91
C TRP A 254 14.83 13.00 20.71
N THR A 255 14.47 13.64 19.59
CA THR A 255 13.08 13.78 19.17
C THR A 255 12.84 13.06 17.86
N ASN A 256 11.74 12.31 17.76
CA ASN A 256 11.34 11.58 16.57
C ASN A 256 9.86 11.85 16.29
N ARG A 257 9.54 12.29 15.08
CA ARG A 257 8.20 12.73 14.70
C ARG A 257 7.79 12.14 13.36
N ALA A 258 6.48 12.09 13.09
CA ALA A 258 6.00 11.77 11.77
C ALA A 258 6.51 12.81 10.76
N SER A 259 6.99 12.35 9.63
CA SER A 259 7.38 13.21 8.51
C SER A 259 6.29 13.21 7.44
N PHE A 260 6.21 14.32 6.71
CA PHE A 260 5.32 14.46 5.56
C PHE A 260 5.60 13.38 4.50
N ASN A 261 6.88 13.11 4.23
CA ASN A 261 7.32 12.12 3.28
C ASN A 261 8.83 11.84 3.47
N GLN A 262 9.43 11.14 2.52
CA GLN A 262 10.83 10.74 2.52
C GLN A 262 11.75 11.93 2.21
N TRP A 263 12.77 12.15 3.02
CA TRP A 263 13.75 13.20 2.85
C TRP A 263 14.95 12.69 2.05
N ASN A 264 15.11 13.14 0.82
CA ASN A 264 16.20 12.67 -0.05
C ASN A 264 17.39 13.61 -0.07
N THR A 265 17.16 14.89 0.16
CA THR A 265 18.19 15.92 0.16
C THR A 265 17.90 16.91 1.27
N VAL A 266 18.92 17.21 2.07
CA VAL A 266 18.85 18.21 3.14
C VAL A 266 19.94 19.23 2.95
N ARG A 267 19.59 20.52 3.02
CA ARG A 267 20.52 21.64 2.96
C ARG A 267 20.20 22.66 4.02
N VAL A 268 21.24 23.20 4.60
CA VAL A 268 21.15 24.38 5.46
C VAL A 268 21.48 25.60 4.64
N HIS A 269 20.65 26.62 4.71
CA HIS A 269 20.92 27.95 4.14
C HIS A 269 20.43 29.00 5.12
N GLU A 270 21.32 29.91 5.49
CA GLU A 270 21.11 30.85 6.61
C GLU A 270 20.74 30.07 7.88
N ASP A 271 19.67 30.42 8.55
CA ASP A 271 19.21 29.80 9.78
C ASP A 271 18.09 28.78 9.57
N ARG A 272 17.97 28.24 8.34
CA ARG A 272 16.86 27.37 7.94
C ARG A 272 17.33 26.09 7.28
N PHE A 273 16.46 25.06 7.39
CA PHE A 273 16.56 23.81 6.68
C PHE A 273 15.73 23.83 5.40
N PHE A 274 16.32 23.35 4.33
CA PHE A 274 15.61 23.06 3.08
C PHE A 274 15.73 21.57 2.77
N VAL A 275 14.60 20.93 2.55
CA VAL A 275 14.51 19.49 2.31
C VAL A 275 13.79 19.24 1.01
N GLY A 276 14.48 18.58 0.08
CA GLY A 276 13.87 18.04 -1.13
C GLY A 276 13.51 16.56 -0.91
N GLY A 277 12.30 16.17 -1.24
CA GLY A 277 11.83 14.86 -0.93
C GLY A 277 11.02 14.15 -2.02
N TYR A 278 10.75 12.89 -1.78
CA TYR A 278 9.95 11.97 -2.57
C TYR A 278 8.68 11.61 -1.76
N THR A 279 7.49 11.49 -2.31
CA THR A 279 7.03 11.52 -3.69
C THR A 279 6.48 12.91 -4.07
N GLY A 280 6.30 13.13 -5.38
CA GLY A 280 5.69 14.37 -5.87
C GLY A 280 6.65 15.57 -5.91
N GLY A 281 7.93 15.38 -5.56
CA GLY A 281 8.92 16.45 -5.66
C GLY A 281 8.62 17.63 -4.72
N PHE A 282 8.43 17.38 -3.43
CA PHE A 282 8.18 18.44 -2.47
C PHE A 282 9.46 19.15 -2.04
N LEU A 283 9.33 20.41 -1.70
CA LEU A 283 10.34 21.20 -1.02
C LEU A 283 9.76 21.67 0.32
N LEU A 284 10.44 21.32 1.40
CA LEU A 284 10.14 21.81 2.75
C LEU A 284 11.14 22.90 3.13
N GLU A 285 10.66 23.93 3.81
CA GLU A 285 11.46 24.88 4.56
C GLU A 285 11.09 24.75 6.03
N TRP A 286 12.09 24.60 6.88
CA TRP A 286 11.90 24.50 8.32
C TRP A 286 12.86 25.41 9.06
N ASP A 287 12.30 26.17 10.01
CA ASP A 287 13.02 27.00 10.95
C ASP A 287 13.16 26.23 12.29
N PRO A 288 14.38 25.82 12.70
CA PRO A 288 14.58 25.10 13.95
C PRO A 288 14.14 25.84 15.21
N ALA A 289 14.06 27.16 15.14
CA ALA A 289 13.57 28.01 16.26
C ALA A 289 12.04 27.90 16.45
N SER A 290 11.33 27.40 15.47
CA SER A 290 9.88 27.20 15.50
C SER A 290 9.49 25.79 15.91
N ALA A 291 8.31 25.64 16.51
CA ALA A 291 7.76 24.34 16.81
C ALA A 291 7.54 23.54 15.53
N TRP A 292 7.84 22.24 15.58
CA TRP A 292 7.54 21.34 14.46
C TRP A 292 6.04 21.15 14.31
N GLU A 293 5.51 21.52 13.16
CA GLU A 293 4.14 21.23 12.76
C GLU A 293 4.16 20.35 11.51
N GLN A 294 3.36 19.29 11.53
CA GLN A 294 3.19 18.45 10.35
C GLN A 294 2.36 19.20 9.31
N THR A 295 2.91 19.38 8.13
CA THR A 295 2.22 20.08 7.05
C THR A 295 1.14 19.22 6.41
N SER A 296 0.06 19.88 5.97
CA SER A 296 -0.88 19.28 5.02
C SER A 296 -0.24 19.13 3.65
N LYS A 297 -0.66 18.13 2.89
CA LYS A 297 -0.20 17.90 1.50
C LYS A 297 -0.61 19.01 0.54
N GLU A 298 -1.50 19.90 0.96
CA GLU A 298 -2.01 20.98 0.14
C GLU A 298 -1.03 22.17 0.16
N GLY A 299 -0.46 22.42 -1.01
CA GLY A 299 0.32 23.63 -1.24
C GLY A 299 1.83 23.51 -1.26
N GLY A 300 2.42 22.34 -1.04
CA GLY A 300 3.86 22.07 -1.29
C GLY A 300 4.83 22.88 -0.44
N LYS A 301 4.36 23.56 0.60
CA LYS A 301 5.22 24.23 1.57
C LYS A 301 5.28 23.41 2.82
N GLY A 302 6.49 23.00 3.17
CA GLY A 302 6.80 22.50 4.47
C GLY A 302 6.53 23.60 5.50
N GLN A 303 6.11 23.22 6.67
CA GLN A 303 5.98 24.10 7.79
C GLN A 303 6.83 23.64 8.93
N ASN A 304 7.13 24.61 9.72
CA ASN A 304 7.75 24.44 11.00
C ASN A 304 6.83 23.77 12.00
#